data_77920d6908aa30d2dab3761b894420bf
#
_entry.id   77920d6908aa30d2dab3761b894420bf
#
_cell.length_a   1.000
_cell.length_b   1.000
_cell.length_c   1.000
_cell.angle_alpha   90.00
_cell.angle_beta   90.00
_cell.angle_gamma   90.00
#
_symmetry.space_group_name_H-M   'P 1'
#
loop_
_entity.id
_entity.type
_entity.pdbx_description
1 polymer ?
#
loop_
_entity_poly.entity_id
_entity_poly.type
_entity_poly.pdbx_seq_one_letter_code
_entity_poly.pdbx_strand_id
1 'polypeptide(L)'
;MRIGLLGTGPWARAAHAPALAAHPEVEFTGVWGRRPEAAAELAAPHGTRAYDDVDALLADVDAVAVALPPSVQAELAVRAARAGRHLLLDKPVATTVAEGRAVAEAVRAAGVASVVFFTTRFQSATEAWIAEQAARGGWFTARAEWLGAVFTGDSPYAASPWRREKGALWDVGPHALSVLMPVLGDVERVEAAGRGAGDTVHAVLRHVGGASSAVTLSLTAPVAAAGVSVVLR
;
A
#
# COMPACT_ATOMS: atom_id res chain seq x y z
N MET A 1 -21.31 -5.33 5.44
CA MET A 1 -20.45 -5.98 4.41
C MET A 1 -19.57 -7.00 5.09
N ARG A 2 -19.56 -8.25 4.64
CA ARG A 2 -18.71 -9.31 5.17
C ARG A 2 -17.30 -9.18 4.58
N ILE A 3 -16.29 -9.00 5.43
CA ILE A 3 -14.90 -8.81 4.99
C ILE A 3 -13.99 -9.85 5.64
N GLY A 4 -13.18 -10.52 4.81
CA GLY A 4 -12.11 -11.42 5.23
C GLY A 4 -10.75 -10.72 5.20
N LEU A 5 -9.84 -11.14 6.08
CA LEU A 5 -8.45 -10.67 6.10
C LEU A 5 -7.50 -11.75 5.61
N LEU A 6 -6.75 -11.45 4.56
CA LEU A 6 -5.66 -12.28 4.06
C LEU A 6 -4.33 -11.75 4.59
N GLY A 7 -3.75 -12.47 5.55
CA GLY A 7 -2.46 -12.13 6.16
C GLY A 7 -2.50 -12.08 7.68
N THR A 8 -1.36 -12.44 8.29
CA THR A 8 -1.19 -12.51 9.76
C THR A 8 0.07 -11.77 10.23
N GLY A 9 0.65 -10.94 9.36
CA GLY A 9 1.86 -10.16 9.63
C GLY A 9 1.64 -8.98 10.58
N PRO A 10 2.70 -8.23 10.89
CA PRO A 10 2.63 -7.08 11.80
C PRO A 10 1.57 -6.06 11.39
N TRP A 11 1.42 -5.78 10.09
CA TRP A 11 0.45 -4.80 9.59
C TRP A 11 -1.00 -5.30 9.68
N ALA A 12 -1.23 -6.59 9.42
CA ALA A 12 -2.53 -7.22 9.64
C ALA A 12 -2.97 -7.08 11.10
N ARG A 13 -2.04 -7.31 12.05
CA ARG A 13 -2.28 -7.24 13.50
C ARG A 13 -2.48 -5.79 13.99
N ALA A 14 -1.65 -4.85 13.50
CA ALA A 14 -1.63 -3.48 14.02
C ALA A 14 -2.70 -2.58 13.39
N ALA A 15 -3.13 -2.85 12.16
CA ALA A 15 -4.01 -1.96 11.42
C ALA A 15 -5.29 -2.65 10.93
N HIS A 16 -5.18 -3.68 10.09
CA HIS A 16 -6.36 -4.24 9.41
C HIS A 16 -7.34 -4.92 10.36
N ALA A 17 -6.88 -5.86 11.20
CA ALA A 17 -7.79 -6.61 12.07
C ALA A 17 -8.53 -5.72 13.08
N PRO A 18 -7.86 -4.79 13.80
CA PRO A 18 -8.56 -3.87 14.69
C PRO A 18 -9.55 -2.95 13.96
N ALA A 19 -9.19 -2.44 12.77
CA ALA A 19 -10.06 -1.57 11.99
C ALA A 19 -11.31 -2.30 11.48
N LEU A 20 -11.14 -3.53 10.95
CA LEU A 20 -12.27 -4.35 10.50
C LEU A 20 -13.20 -4.72 11.65
N ALA A 21 -12.66 -5.07 12.81
CA ALA A 21 -13.45 -5.42 13.99
C ALA A 21 -14.20 -4.22 14.60
N ALA A 22 -13.64 -3.02 14.49
CA ALA A 22 -14.24 -1.81 15.10
C ALA A 22 -15.27 -1.10 14.19
N HIS A 23 -15.29 -1.38 12.88
CA HIS A 23 -16.14 -0.64 11.95
C HIS A 23 -17.59 -1.13 12.00
N PRO A 24 -18.58 -0.25 12.29
CA PRO A 24 -19.96 -0.66 12.55
C PRO A 24 -20.68 -1.28 11.34
N GLU A 25 -20.26 -0.99 10.12
CA GLU A 25 -20.87 -1.52 8.89
C GLU A 25 -20.12 -2.74 8.33
N VAL A 26 -19.09 -3.22 9.05
CA VAL A 26 -18.28 -4.37 8.66
C VAL A 26 -18.56 -5.56 9.57
N GLU A 27 -18.84 -6.70 8.97
CA GLU A 27 -18.78 -7.99 9.63
C GLU A 27 -17.40 -8.59 9.34
N PHE A 28 -16.52 -8.59 10.34
CA PHE A 28 -15.18 -9.20 10.21
C PHE A 28 -15.33 -10.72 10.26
N THR A 29 -15.49 -11.34 9.09
CA THR A 29 -15.91 -12.74 8.95
C THR A 29 -14.79 -13.73 9.28
N GLY A 30 -13.54 -13.40 8.93
CA GLY A 30 -12.45 -14.32 9.23
C GLY A 30 -11.08 -13.90 8.75
N VAL A 31 -10.11 -14.70 9.15
CA VAL A 31 -8.67 -14.52 8.84
C VAL A 31 -8.14 -15.77 8.15
N TRP A 32 -7.39 -15.56 7.08
CA TRP A 32 -6.56 -16.58 6.46
C TRP A 32 -5.08 -16.20 6.47
N GLY A 33 -4.22 -17.17 6.67
CA GLY A 33 -2.76 -17.02 6.56
C GLY A 33 -2.10 -18.35 6.27
N ARG A 34 -0.88 -18.34 5.69
CA ARG A 34 -0.11 -19.55 5.37
C ARG A 34 0.20 -20.44 6.57
N ARG A 35 0.14 -19.88 7.77
CA ARG A 35 0.29 -20.61 9.03
C ARG A 35 -1.05 -20.57 9.74
N PRO A 36 -1.77 -21.72 9.85
CA PRO A 36 -3.08 -21.79 10.49
C PRO A 36 -3.07 -21.29 11.93
N GLU A 37 -2.03 -21.59 12.68
CA GLU A 37 -1.88 -21.18 14.08
C GLU A 37 -1.85 -19.64 14.19
N ALA A 38 -1.12 -18.96 13.29
CA ALA A 38 -1.04 -17.51 13.29
C ALA A 38 -2.37 -16.85 12.84
N ALA A 39 -3.15 -17.54 12.01
CA ALA A 39 -4.50 -17.11 11.66
C ALA A 39 -5.44 -17.24 12.86
N ALA A 40 -5.39 -18.36 13.58
CA ALA A 40 -6.17 -18.58 14.79
C ALA A 40 -5.81 -17.58 15.90
N GLU A 41 -4.51 -17.33 16.13
CA GLU A 41 -4.03 -16.32 17.10
C GLU A 41 -4.53 -14.91 16.78
N LEU A 42 -4.62 -14.54 15.48
CA LEU A 42 -5.11 -13.23 15.08
C LEU A 42 -6.64 -13.15 15.14
N ALA A 43 -7.34 -14.21 14.81
CA ALA A 43 -8.80 -14.24 14.79
C ALA A 43 -9.42 -14.21 16.19
N ALA A 44 -8.82 -14.93 17.14
CA ALA A 44 -9.39 -15.14 18.48
C ALA A 44 -9.71 -13.85 19.26
N PRO A 45 -8.83 -12.82 19.35
CA PRO A 45 -9.13 -11.58 20.05
C PRO A 45 -10.28 -10.77 19.44
N HIS A 46 -10.60 -11.01 18.17
CA HIS A 46 -11.67 -10.32 17.44
C HIS A 46 -12.97 -11.13 17.34
N GLY A 47 -13.01 -12.32 17.94
CA GLY A 47 -14.19 -13.21 17.91
C GLY A 47 -14.55 -13.68 16.50
N THR A 48 -13.56 -13.71 15.58
CA THR A 48 -13.77 -14.11 14.19
C THR A 48 -13.16 -15.50 13.89
N ARG A 49 -13.45 -16.05 12.72
CA ARG A 49 -13.03 -17.40 12.34
C ARG A 49 -11.63 -17.39 11.69
N ALA A 50 -10.82 -18.39 12.02
CA ALA A 50 -9.63 -18.72 11.22
C ALA A 50 -10.01 -19.70 10.10
N TYR A 51 -9.46 -19.47 8.89
CA TYR A 51 -9.65 -20.32 7.73
C TYR A 51 -8.34 -21.00 7.34
N ASP A 52 -8.40 -22.29 7.06
CA ASP A 52 -7.27 -23.07 6.58
C ASP A 52 -7.12 -22.97 5.06
N ASP A 53 -8.23 -22.74 4.36
CA ASP A 53 -8.29 -22.57 2.91
C ASP A 53 -8.76 -21.16 2.52
N VAL A 54 -8.04 -20.56 1.57
CA VAL A 54 -8.37 -19.22 1.06
C VAL A 54 -9.68 -19.20 0.28
N ASP A 55 -10.01 -20.26 -0.48
CA ASP A 55 -11.26 -20.31 -1.24
C ASP A 55 -12.47 -20.45 -0.34
N ALA A 56 -12.34 -21.18 0.77
CA ALA A 56 -13.39 -21.26 1.77
C ALA A 56 -13.68 -19.87 2.38
N LEU A 57 -12.63 -19.07 2.67
CA LEU A 57 -12.83 -17.68 3.10
C LEU A 57 -13.45 -16.83 1.99
N LEU A 58 -12.96 -16.94 0.76
CA LEU A 58 -13.52 -16.19 -0.37
C LEU A 58 -15.00 -16.51 -0.63
N ALA A 59 -15.44 -17.74 -0.38
CA ALA A 59 -16.85 -18.12 -0.53
C ALA A 59 -17.77 -17.44 0.50
N ASP A 60 -17.25 -17.16 1.70
CA ASP A 60 -18.03 -16.66 2.84
C ASP A 60 -18.09 -15.13 2.93
N VAL A 61 -17.33 -14.37 2.10
CA VAL A 61 -17.17 -12.90 2.22
C VAL A 61 -17.66 -12.15 0.98
N ASP A 62 -17.89 -10.86 1.14
CA ASP A 62 -18.20 -9.92 0.04
C ASP A 62 -16.93 -9.20 -0.45
N ALA A 63 -15.96 -9.02 0.45
CA ALA A 63 -14.69 -8.34 0.17
C ALA A 63 -13.53 -8.98 0.95
N VAL A 64 -12.31 -8.73 0.50
CA VAL A 64 -11.09 -9.09 1.24
C VAL A 64 -10.18 -7.88 1.45
N ALA A 65 -9.66 -7.76 2.67
CA ALA A 65 -8.51 -6.93 2.98
C ALA A 65 -7.25 -7.79 2.89
N VAL A 66 -6.22 -7.29 2.21
CA VAL A 66 -4.99 -8.05 1.96
C VAL A 66 -3.80 -7.35 2.61
N ALA A 67 -3.15 -8.02 3.55
CA ALA A 67 -1.96 -7.57 4.27
C ALA A 67 -0.83 -8.61 4.14
N LEU A 68 -0.39 -8.84 2.92
CA LEU A 68 0.59 -9.86 2.52
C LEU A 68 1.80 -9.22 1.82
N PRO A 69 2.93 -9.93 1.72
CA PRO A 69 4.01 -9.52 0.84
C PRO A 69 3.49 -9.33 -0.61
N PRO A 70 3.97 -8.29 -1.34
CA PRO A 70 3.42 -7.92 -2.65
C PRO A 70 3.42 -9.04 -3.69
N SER A 71 4.44 -9.93 -3.65
CA SER A 71 4.53 -11.10 -4.55
C SER A 71 3.40 -12.12 -4.35
N VAL A 72 2.89 -12.25 -3.12
CA VAL A 72 1.78 -13.13 -2.78
C VAL A 72 0.44 -12.41 -2.96
N GLN A 73 0.41 -11.12 -2.64
CA GLN A 73 -0.79 -10.29 -2.75
C GLN A 73 -1.35 -10.28 -4.16
N ALA A 74 -0.52 -10.07 -5.18
CA ALA A 74 -0.98 -9.93 -6.56
C ALA A 74 -1.73 -11.18 -7.04
N GLU A 75 -1.22 -12.39 -6.76
CA GLU A 75 -1.87 -13.64 -7.10
C GLU A 75 -3.23 -13.79 -6.41
N LEU A 76 -3.26 -13.59 -5.10
CA LEU A 76 -4.50 -13.72 -4.31
C LEU A 76 -5.52 -12.63 -4.63
N ALA A 77 -5.07 -11.41 -4.99
CA ALA A 77 -5.95 -10.34 -5.46
C ALA A 77 -6.65 -10.71 -6.78
N VAL A 78 -5.91 -11.29 -7.74
CA VAL A 78 -6.50 -11.81 -8.99
C VAL A 78 -7.52 -12.92 -8.68
N ARG A 79 -7.18 -13.85 -7.80
CA ARG A 79 -8.06 -14.96 -7.39
C ARG A 79 -9.34 -14.43 -6.74
N ALA A 80 -9.23 -13.51 -5.79
CA ALA A 80 -10.38 -12.90 -5.12
C ALA A 80 -11.27 -12.09 -6.09
N ALA A 81 -10.67 -11.29 -6.99
CA ALA A 81 -11.42 -10.57 -8.01
C ALA A 81 -12.20 -11.52 -8.93
N ARG A 82 -11.58 -12.61 -9.40
CA ARG A 82 -12.24 -13.64 -10.21
C ARG A 82 -13.38 -14.36 -9.47
N ALA A 83 -13.28 -14.47 -8.15
CA ALA A 83 -14.36 -14.97 -7.30
C ALA A 83 -15.46 -13.92 -7.03
N GLY A 84 -15.36 -12.73 -7.63
CA GLY A 84 -16.34 -11.65 -7.49
C GLY A 84 -16.23 -10.90 -6.16
N ARG A 85 -15.06 -10.90 -5.50
CA ARG A 85 -14.86 -10.21 -4.21
C ARG A 85 -14.25 -8.84 -4.42
N HIS A 86 -14.75 -7.84 -3.69
CA HIS A 86 -14.15 -6.52 -3.63
C HIS A 86 -12.80 -6.56 -2.91
N LEU A 87 -11.88 -5.64 -3.23
CA LEU A 87 -10.50 -5.69 -2.78
C LEU A 87 -10.09 -4.44 -2.01
N LEU A 88 -9.59 -4.61 -0.79
CA LEU A 88 -8.78 -3.62 -0.08
C LEU A 88 -7.33 -4.14 -0.07
N LEU A 89 -6.51 -3.60 -0.95
CA LEU A 89 -5.13 -4.05 -1.17
C LEU A 89 -4.13 -3.19 -0.41
N ASP A 90 -3.06 -3.79 0.08
CA ASP A 90 -1.92 -3.04 0.59
C ASP A 90 -0.99 -2.58 -0.56
N LYS A 91 -0.18 -1.58 -0.30
CA LYS A 91 0.87 -1.12 -1.22
C LYS A 91 2.21 -1.84 -0.94
N PRO A 92 3.05 -2.06 -1.94
CA PRO A 92 2.74 -2.01 -3.37
C PRO A 92 1.83 -3.18 -3.77
N VAL A 93 0.99 -2.97 -4.77
CA VAL A 93 0.03 -3.99 -5.23
C VAL A 93 0.72 -5.27 -5.69
N ALA A 94 1.89 -5.13 -6.31
CA ALA A 94 2.66 -6.19 -6.91
C ALA A 94 4.16 -5.85 -6.91
N THR A 95 5.01 -6.76 -7.36
CA THR A 95 6.46 -6.54 -7.52
C THR A 95 6.89 -6.34 -8.97
N THR A 96 5.97 -6.45 -9.90
CA THR A 96 6.19 -6.20 -11.33
C THR A 96 4.99 -5.47 -11.95
N VAL A 97 5.24 -4.76 -13.06
CA VAL A 97 4.18 -4.10 -13.83
C VAL A 97 3.18 -5.11 -14.41
N ALA A 98 3.67 -6.28 -14.83
CA ALA A 98 2.82 -7.34 -15.39
C ALA A 98 1.81 -7.87 -14.35
N GLU A 99 2.27 -8.16 -13.14
CA GLU A 99 1.41 -8.59 -12.03
C GLU A 99 0.39 -7.50 -11.66
N GLY A 100 0.82 -6.23 -11.56
CA GLY A 100 -0.07 -5.11 -11.27
C GLY A 100 -1.16 -4.93 -12.33
N ARG A 101 -0.80 -5.11 -13.62
CA ARG A 101 -1.77 -5.11 -14.73
C ARG A 101 -2.75 -6.27 -14.63
N ALA A 102 -2.28 -7.48 -14.31
CA ALA A 102 -3.13 -8.65 -14.14
C ALA A 102 -4.19 -8.42 -13.05
N VAL A 103 -3.80 -7.79 -11.92
CA VAL A 103 -4.77 -7.40 -10.87
C VAL A 103 -5.80 -6.41 -11.41
N ALA A 104 -5.36 -5.34 -12.07
CA ALA A 104 -6.26 -4.33 -12.62
C ALA A 104 -7.21 -4.89 -13.70
N GLU A 105 -6.74 -5.81 -14.52
CA GLU A 105 -7.55 -6.51 -15.52
C GLU A 105 -8.58 -7.43 -14.86
N ALA A 106 -8.20 -8.21 -13.87
CA ALA A 106 -9.11 -9.09 -13.14
C ALA A 106 -10.22 -8.29 -12.43
N VAL A 107 -9.88 -7.18 -11.79
CA VAL A 107 -10.83 -6.26 -11.14
C VAL A 107 -11.83 -5.72 -12.16
N ARG A 108 -11.36 -5.22 -13.31
CA ARG A 108 -12.22 -4.69 -14.37
C ARG A 108 -13.12 -5.77 -14.98
N ALA A 109 -12.57 -6.93 -15.28
CA ALA A 109 -13.32 -8.04 -15.88
C ALA A 109 -14.41 -8.57 -14.95
N ALA A 110 -14.17 -8.60 -13.64
CA ALA A 110 -15.14 -9.04 -12.65
C ALA A 110 -16.14 -7.94 -12.23
N GLY A 111 -15.91 -6.68 -12.59
CA GLY A 111 -16.77 -5.54 -12.18
C GLY A 111 -16.75 -5.28 -10.67
N VAL A 112 -15.68 -5.67 -9.97
CA VAL A 112 -15.54 -5.48 -8.52
C VAL A 112 -14.86 -4.17 -8.18
N ALA A 113 -15.14 -3.61 -7.00
CA ALA A 113 -14.44 -2.45 -6.48
C ALA A 113 -13.04 -2.85 -5.95
N SER A 114 -12.08 -1.96 -6.12
CA SER A 114 -10.73 -2.13 -5.59
C SER A 114 -10.17 -0.82 -5.06
N VAL A 115 -9.59 -0.87 -3.88
CA VAL A 115 -8.89 0.26 -3.24
C VAL A 115 -7.49 -0.19 -2.85
N VAL A 116 -6.48 0.61 -3.18
CA VAL A 116 -5.10 0.43 -2.69
C VAL A 116 -4.89 1.34 -1.49
N PHE A 117 -4.54 0.74 -0.36
CA PHE A 117 -4.42 1.45 0.92
C PHE A 117 -3.07 2.18 1.02
N PHE A 118 -2.98 3.33 0.37
CA PHE A 118 -1.90 4.30 0.59
C PHE A 118 -2.13 5.04 1.90
N THR A 119 -1.71 4.46 3.02
CA THR A 119 -2.05 4.89 4.38
C THR A 119 -2.01 6.39 4.61
N THR A 120 -0.95 7.07 4.12
CA THR A 120 -0.79 8.52 4.27
C THR A 120 -1.93 9.29 3.58
N ARG A 121 -2.39 8.83 2.41
CA ARG A 121 -3.46 9.49 1.65
C ARG A 121 -4.80 9.45 2.37
N PHE A 122 -5.05 8.41 3.17
CA PHE A 122 -6.30 8.23 3.92
C PHE A 122 -6.30 8.88 5.32
N GLN A 123 -5.23 9.59 5.67
CA GLN A 123 -5.25 10.45 6.86
C GLN A 123 -6.02 11.73 6.54
N SER A 124 -7.04 12.07 7.34
CA SER A 124 -7.97 13.18 7.07
C SER A 124 -7.26 14.51 6.77
N ALA A 125 -6.18 14.83 7.50
CA ALA A 125 -5.40 16.05 7.25
C ALA A 125 -4.68 16.02 5.90
N THR A 126 -4.12 14.87 5.51
CA THR A 126 -3.43 14.70 4.22
C THR A 126 -4.44 14.70 3.07
N GLU A 127 -5.57 14.04 3.23
CA GLU A 127 -6.65 14.03 2.24
C GLU A 127 -7.18 15.43 1.97
N ALA A 128 -7.49 16.19 3.02
CA ALA A 128 -7.93 17.58 2.92
C ALA A 128 -6.87 18.47 2.23
N TRP A 129 -5.61 18.31 2.60
CA TRP A 129 -4.51 19.04 1.98
C TRP A 129 -4.36 18.69 0.49
N ILE A 130 -4.41 17.42 0.12
CA ILE A 130 -4.35 16.99 -1.29
C ILE A 130 -5.50 17.61 -2.08
N ALA A 131 -6.73 17.55 -1.55
CA ALA A 131 -7.90 18.11 -2.22
C ALA A 131 -7.77 19.62 -2.42
N GLU A 132 -7.32 20.36 -1.41
CA GLU A 132 -7.08 21.80 -1.48
C GLU A 132 -6.01 22.14 -2.54
N GLN A 133 -4.85 21.45 -2.53
CA GLN A 133 -3.76 21.74 -3.46
C GLN A 133 -4.12 21.32 -4.89
N ALA A 134 -4.86 20.24 -5.09
CA ALA A 134 -5.37 19.84 -6.40
C ALA A 134 -6.37 20.87 -6.95
N ALA A 135 -7.29 21.35 -6.12
CA ALA A 135 -8.28 22.37 -6.52
C ALA A 135 -7.62 23.71 -6.85
N ARG A 136 -6.58 24.11 -6.12
CA ARG A 136 -5.80 25.33 -6.37
C ARG A 136 -5.13 25.29 -7.74
N GLY A 137 -4.51 24.15 -8.11
CA GLY A 137 -3.80 23.98 -9.38
C GLY A 137 -2.64 24.95 -9.59
N GLY A 138 -2.14 25.01 -10.84
CA GLY A 138 -1.10 25.97 -11.25
C GLY A 138 0.29 25.71 -10.65
N TRP A 139 0.51 24.55 -10.08
CA TRP A 139 1.79 24.17 -9.50
C TRP A 139 2.85 23.93 -10.58
N PHE A 140 3.99 24.61 -10.44
CA PHE A 140 5.11 24.51 -11.38
C PHE A 140 6.02 23.34 -11.05
N THR A 141 6.31 23.13 -9.75
CA THR A 141 7.21 22.07 -9.31
C THR A 141 6.88 21.60 -7.90
N ALA A 142 7.31 20.35 -7.57
CA ALA A 142 7.26 19.83 -6.21
C ALA A 142 8.58 19.16 -5.81
N ARG A 143 8.80 19.09 -4.50
CA ARG A 143 9.82 18.25 -3.90
C ARG A 143 9.18 17.37 -2.84
N ALA A 144 9.45 16.06 -2.89
CA ALA A 144 9.00 15.12 -1.89
C ALA A 144 10.18 14.33 -1.32
N GLU A 145 10.24 14.24 0.00
CA GLU A 145 11.20 13.42 0.72
C GLU A 145 10.43 12.39 1.55
N TRP A 146 10.83 11.13 1.42
CA TRP A 146 10.26 10.01 2.17
C TRP A 146 11.38 9.18 2.73
N LEU A 147 11.84 9.54 3.93
CA LEU A 147 13.04 9.01 4.55
C LEU A 147 12.64 8.13 5.73
N GLY A 148 12.69 6.83 5.53
CA GLY A 148 12.41 5.82 6.55
C GLY A 148 13.69 5.30 7.21
N ALA A 149 13.61 5.01 8.50
CA ALA A 149 14.67 4.36 9.29
C ALA A 149 14.36 2.87 9.51
N VAL A 150 13.85 2.18 8.48
CA VAL A 150 13.38 0.78 8.61
C VAL A 150 14.52 -0.17 8.93
N PHE A 151 15.72 0.08 8.37
CA PHE A 151 16.90 -0.78 8.55
C PHE A 151 17.94 -0.19 9.51
N THR A 152 17.69 1.00 10.05
CA THR A 152 18.60 1.71 10.96
C THR A 152 17.98 1.97 12.36
N GLY A 153 16.67 1.74 12.49
CA GLY A 153 15.92 1.84 13.75
C GLY A 153 15.25 0.52 14.13
N ASP A 154 14.44 0.57 15.19
CA ASP A 154 13.67 -0.57 15.70
C ASP A 154 12.35 -0.71 14.92
N SER A 155 12.43 -1.26 13.74
CA SER A 155 11.26 -1.46 12.89
C SER A 155 10.84 -2.94 12.84
N PRO A 156 9.55 -3.27 13.04
CA PRO A 156 9.04 -4.63 12.88
C PRO A 156 9.17 -5.15 11.43
N TYR A 157 9.49 -4.26 10.49
CA TYR A 157 9.69 -4.57 9.08
C TYR A 157 11.16 -4.77 8.68
N ALA A 158 12.11 -4.59 9.61
CA ALA A 158 13.55 -4.74 9.34
C ALA A 158 13.94 -6.13 8.82
N ALA A 159 13.20 -7.18 9.23
CA ALA A 159 13.39 -8.55 8.78
C ALA A 159 12.70 -8.87 7.43
N SER A 160 12.03 -7.92 6.78
CA SER A 160 11.26 -8.15 5.56
C SER A 160 12.17 -8.41 4.34
N PRO A 161 12.18 -9.64 3.75
CA PRO A 161 13.07 -9.96 2.64
C PRO A 161 12.81 -9.10 1.40
N TRP A 162 11.53 -8.89 1.03
CA TRP A 162 11.18 -8.13 -0.16
C TRP A 162 11.58 -6.64 -0.04
N ARG A 163 11.54 -6.05 1.17
CA ARG A 163 12.01 -4.68 1.38
C ARG A 163 13.51 -4.56 1.21
N ARG A 164 14.28 -5.57 1.64
CA ARG A 164 15.73 -5.61 1.42
C ARG A 164 16.07 -5.76 -0.05
N GLU A 165 15.31 -6.56 -0.78
CA GLU A 165 15.50 -6.79 -2.23
C GLU A 165 15.09 -5.56 -3.05
N LYS A 166 13.92 -5.01 -2.81
CA LYS A 166 13.31 -3.96 -3.65
C LYS A 166 13.64 -2.54 -3.18
N GLY A 167 13.93 -2.34 -1.90
CA GLY A 167 14.33 -1.06 -1.32
C GLY A 167 13.26 0.02 -1.28
N ALA A 168 13.72 1.24 -1.06
CA ALA A 168 12.88 2.41 -0.86
C ALA A 168 11.95 2.72 -2.03
N LEU A 169 12.41 2.52 -3.26
CA LEU A 169 11.59 2.81 -4.44
C LEU A 169 10.26 2.06 -4.41
N TRP A 170 10.26 0.79 -4.01
CA TRP A 170 9.07 -0.04 -3.97
C TRP A 170 8.29 0.08 -2.66
N ASP A 171 8.93 0.38 -1.53
CA ASP A 171 8.21 0.48 -0.26
C ASP A 171 7.61 1.87 -0.05
N VAL A 172 8.38 2.93 -0.21
CA VAL A 172 7.94 4.30 0.09
C VAL A 172 7.67 5.16 -1.15
N GLY A 173 8.16 4.79 -2.32
CA GLY A 173 7.84 5.45 -3.58
C GLY A 173 6.36 5.53 -3.88
N PRO A 174 5.56 4.44 -3.72
CA PRO A 174 4.11 4.48 -3.89
C PRO A 174 3.41 5.51 -2.98
N HIS A 175 3.88 5.72 -1.76
CA HIS A 175 3.35 6.76 -0.87
C HIS A 175 3.62 8.16 -1.41
N ALA A 176 4.85 8.44 -1.84
CA ALA A 176 5.19 9.74 -2.42
C ALA A 176 4.36 10.04 -3.67
N LEU A 177 4.24 9.07 -4.59
CA LEU A 177 3.43 9.20 -5.80
C LEU A 177 1.94 9.35 -5.49
N SER A 178 1.41 8.66 -4.48
CA SER A 178 -0.01 8.77 -4.08
C SER A 178 -0.40 10.18 -3.60
N VAL A 179 0.57 10.98 -3.17
CA VAL A 179 0.38 12.38 -2.76
C VAL A 179 0.65 13.34 -3.93
N LEU A 180 1.70 13.08 -4.72
CA LEU A 180 2.10 13.98 -5.81
C LEU A 180 1.15 13.94 -7.01
N MET A 181 0.74 12.73 -7.45
CA MET A 181 -0.04 12.58 -8.67
C MET A 181 -1.42 13.24 -8.62
N PRO A 182 -2.19 13.19 -7.53
CA PRO A 182 -3.47 13.91 -7.45
C PRO A 182 -3.32 15.43 -7.58
N VAL A 183 -2.14 16.00 -7.25
CA VAL A 183 -1.88 17.44 -7.25
C VAL A 183 -1.26 17.92 -8.57
N LEU A 184 -0.32 17.12 -9.13
CA LEU A 184 0.49 17.51 -10.30
C LEU A 184 0.06 16.83 -11.60
N GLY A 185 -0.83 15.83 -11.52
CA GLY A 185 -1.15 14.92 -12.63
C GLY A 185 -0.26 13.68 -12.67
N ASP A 186 -0.60 12.76 -13.56
CA ASP A 186 0.13 11.51 -13.75
C ASP A 186 1.59 11.76 -14.16
N VAL A 187 2.46 10.82 -13.81
CA VAL A 187 3.86 10.86 -14.27
C VAL A 187 3.92 10.46 -15.74
N GLU A 188 4.32 11.41 -16.57
CA GLU A 188 4.54 11.20 -18.01
C GLU A 188 5.89 10.54 -18.27
N ARG A 189 6.94 11.01 -17.56
CA ARG A 189 8.32 10.57 -17.79
C ARG A 189 9.20 10.72 -16.56
N VAL A 190 10.16 9.79 -16.42
CA VAL A 190 11.29 9.94 -15.51
C VAL A 190 12.43 10.62 -16.28
N GLU A 191 12.76 11.86 -15.90
CA GLU A 191 13.81 12.64 -16.55
C GLU A 191 15.20 12.23 -16.08
N ALA A 192 15.34 11.93 -14.80
CA ALA A 192 16.58 11.46 -14.19
C ALA A 192 16.29 10.59 -12.99
N ALA A 193 17.14 9.60 -12.75
CA ALA A 193 17.13 8.81 -11.53
C ALA A 193 18.55 8.41 -11.16
N GLY A 194 18.83 8.34 -9.87
CA GLY A 194 20.14 7.95 -9.34
C GLY A 194 20.02 7.35 -7.96
N ARG A 195 21.11 6.71 -7.52
CA ARG A 195 21.24 6.13 -6.19
C ARG A 195 22.11 7.02 -5.30
N GLY A 196 21.71 7.19 -4.05
CA GLY A 196 22.49 7.79 -2.99
C GLY A 196 23.09 6.74 -2.05
N ALA A 197 23.37 7.15 -0.82
CA ALA A 197 23.87 6.25 0.22
C ALA A 197 22.80 5.21 0.63
N GLY A 198 23.23 4.01 0.98
CA GLY A 198 22.34 2.91 1.37
C GLY A 198 21.41 2.50 0.21
N ASP A 199 20.11 2.47 0.50
CA ASP A 199 19.06 2.20 -0.49
C ASP A 199 18.42 3.47 -1.06
N THR A 200 19.01 4.64 -0.79
CA THR A 200 18.46 5.93 -1.21
C THR A 200 18.32 6.04 -2.72
N VAL A 201 17.16 6.50 -3.16
CA VAL A 201 16.85 6.78 -4.57
C VAL A 201 16.47 8.25 -4.70
N HIS A 202 17.06 8.91 -5.71
CA HIS A 202 16.67 10.25 -6.16
C HIS A 202 16.08 10.13 -7.55
N ALA A 203 14.96 10.80 -7.81
CA ALA A 203 14.40 10.87 -9.16
C ALA A 203 13.80 12.25 -9.44
N VAL A 204 13.87 12.65 -10.72
CA VAL A 204 13.18 13.82 -11.27
C VAL A 204 12.11 13.31 -12.22
N LEU A 205 10.88 13.73 -11.99
CA LEU A 205 9.70 13.30 -12.71
C LEU A 205 9.09 14.48 -13.46
N ARG A 206 8.59 14.23 -14.67
CA ARG A 206 7.72 15.13 -15.40
C ARG A 206 6.29 14.62 -15.31
N HIS A 207 5.37 15.52 -15.02
CA HIS A 207 3.94 15.23 -14.94
C HIS A 207 3.20 15.68 -16.18
N VAL A 208 2.08 15.03 -16.47
CA VAL A 208 1.12 15.49 -17.48
C VAL A 208 0.65 16.90 -17.11
N GLY A 209 0.75 17.82 -18.06
CA GLY A 209 0.50 19.25 -17.80
C GLY A 209 1.76 20.08 -17.61
N GLY A 210 2.96 19.46 -17.59
CA GLY A 210 4.26 20.15 -17.66
C GLY A 210 4.91 20.42 -16.29
N ALA A 211 4.22 20.21 -15.17
CA ALA A 211 4.84 20.30 -13.85
C ALA A 211 5.96 19.26 -13.68
N SER A 212 6.93 19.55 -12.81
CA SER A 212 7.99 18.62 -12.46
C SER A 212 7.98 18.29 -10.98
N SER A 213 8.52 17.14 -10.59
CA SER A 213 8.80 16.86 -9.19
C SER A 213 10.17 16.18 -9.00
N ALA A 214 10.79 16.47 -7.85
CA ALA A 214 11.97 15.75 -7.39
C ALA A 214 11.61 14.91 -6.17
N VAL A 215 11.97 13.62 -6.17
CA VAL A 215 11.70 12.73 -5.05
C VAL A 215 13.00 12.16 -4.48
N THR A 216 13.08 12.07 -3.15
CA THR A 216 14.15 11.41 -2.41
C THR A 216 13.53 10.38 -1.48
N LEU A 217 13.90 9.11 -1.68
CA LEU A 217 13.33 7.95 -1.01
C LEU A 217 14.42 7.16 -0.32
N SER A 218 14.23 6.74 0.93
CA SER A 218 15.16 5.85 1.64
C SER A 218 14.44 5.03 2.71
N LEU A 219 14.94 3.81 2.99
CA LEU A 219 14.62 3.00 4.16
C LEU A 219 15.82 2.88 5.12
N THR A 220 16.96 3.43 4.72
CA THR A 220 18.24 3.39 5.46
C THR A 220 18.64 4.76 6.00
N ALA A 221 17.72 5.72 6.05
CA ALA A 221 18.00 7.01 6.66
C ALA A 221 18.35 6.84 8.13
N PRO A 222 19.32 7.61 8.68
CA PRO A 222 19.50 7.68 10.11
C PRO A 222 18.21 8.10 10.81
N VAL A 223 17.95 7.60 12.02
CA VAL A 223 16.73 7.91 12.78
C VAL A 223 16.50 9.43 12.90
N ALA A 224 17.58 10.19 13.13
CA ALA A 224 17.50 11.65 13.24
C ALA A 224 17.14 12.38 11.92
N ALA A 225 17.30 11.70 10.79
CA ALA A 225 16.96 12.26 9.47
C ALA A 225 15.65 11.67 8.90
N ALA A 226 15.04 10.71 9.61
CA ALA A 226 13.79 10.09 9.16
C ALA A 226 12.63 11.10 9.20
N GLY A 227 11.83 11.09 8.16
CA GLY A 227 10.68 11.99 8.07
C GLY A 227 10.07 12.01 6.67
N VAL A 228 8.94 12.70 6.58
CA VAL A 228 8.20 12.90 5.33
C VAL A 228 7.99 14.39 5.12
N SER A 229 8.31 14.87 3.93
CA SER A 229 8.00 16.25 3.55
C SER A 229 7.54 16.33 2.08
N VAL A 230 6.60 17.22 1.81
CA VAL A 230 6.18 17.60 0.45
C VAL A 230 6.11 19.11 0.38
N VAL A 231 6.80 19.70 -0.58
CA VAL A 231 6.83 21.14 -0.83
C VAL A 231 6.40 21.41 -2.27
N LEU A 232 5.40 22.26 -2.44
CA LEU A 232 4.88 22.70 -3.74
C LEU A 232 5.36 24.13 -4.05
N ARG A 233 5.61 24.45 -5.31
CA ARG A 233 5.99 25.78 -5.78
C ARG A 233 5.23 26.16 -7.04
#